data_0713a7fc0b9a131b9a94b49a85cb15af
#
_entry.id   0713a7fc0b9a131b9a94b49a85cb15af
#
_cell.length_a   1.000
_cell.length_b   1.000
_cell.length_c   1.000
_cell.angle_alpha   90.00
_cell.angle_beta   90.00
_cell.angle_gamma   90.00
#
_symmetry.space_group_name_H-M   'P 1'
#
loop_
_entity.id
_entity.type
_entity.pdbx_description
1 polymer ?
#
loop_
_entity_poly.entity_id
_entity_poly.type
_entity_poly.pdbx_seq_one_letter_code
_entity_poly.pdbx_strand_id
1 'polypeptide(L)'
;MEFLPRQAFVEANVSGTLALLDAAADAGVRAFVMSSSTTVFGDALIPAPGEPAAWIDESVVPAAKNIYGVTKAAAEDLCQLAFRNQGLPCVVLRVSRFFPEADDAPDTHEGRSDDNVKADEYASRRVALEDAVDAHLLAAERAPHLGFRRYIVSATTPFTSEDLFQLRTDAPAVFARRAPVAATVWAERGWHFPTRVDRVYVNARAREELDWRPRFDLNAIAQMVATDGTVRTPLSRVVGAKEYVGSNYHRGTFRP
;
A
#
# COMPACT_ATOMS: atom_id res chain seq x y z
N MET A 1 19.40 -0.28 2.09
CA MET A 1 20.54 -0.22 1.13
C MET A 1 19.93 -0.10 -0.26
N GLU A 2 20.29 0.93 -1.01
CA GLU A 2 19.75 1.15 -2.35
C GLU A 2 20.59 0.29 -3.31
N PHE A 3 20.03 -0.77 -3.87
CA PHE A 3 20.72 -1.68 -4.80
C PHE A 3 20.91 -1.11 -6.19
N LEU A 4 20.08 -0.13 -6.56
CA LEU A 4 20.19 0.61 -7.80
C LEU A 4 20.79 1.99 -7.53
N PRO A 5 21.62 2.53 -8.44
CA PRO A 5 22.04 3.92 -8.37
C PRO A 5 20.83 4.84 -8.25
N ARG A 6 20.93 5.91 -7.45
CA ARG A 6 19.86 6.91 -7.31
C ARG A 6 19.36 7.45 -8.64
N GLN A 7 20.29 7.59 -9.59
CA GLN A 7 20.02 8.04 -10.95
C GLN A 7 19.02 7.12 -11.66
N ALA A 8 19.10 5.80 -11.47
CA ALA A 8 18.15 4.85 -12.08
C ALA A 8 16.71 5.08 -11.61
N PHE A 9 16.51 5.47 -10.34
CA PHE A 9 15.18 5.86 -9.84
C PHE A 9 14.67 7.15 -10.49
N VAL A 10 15.53 8.13 -10.70
CA VAL A 10 15.18 9.37 -11.41
C VAL A 10 14.81 9.07 -12.85
N GLU A 11 15.63 8.31 -13.56
CA GLU A 11 15.39 7.93 -14.95
C GLU A 11 14.07 7.15 -15.12
N ALA A 12 13.83 6.13 -14.29
CA ALA A 12 12.63 5.32 -14.40
C ALA A 12 11.37 6.06 -13.94
N ASN A 13 11.40 6.67 -12.75
CA ASN A 13 10.19 7.23 -12.14
C ASN A 13 9.88 8.66 -12.61
N VAL A 14 10.87 9.49 -12.87
CA VAL A 14 10.66 10.88 -13.27
C VAL A 14 10.71 11.03 -14.78
N SER A 15 11.86 10.75 -15.41
CA SER A 15 12.03 10.90 -16.86
C SER A 15 11.12 9.97 -17.65
N GLY A 16 10.99 8.71 -17.19
CA GLY A 16 10.09 7.73 -17.82
C GLY A 16 8.62 8.13 -17.69
N THR A 17 8.19 8.65 -16.54
CA THR A 17 6.81 9.13 -16.38
C THR A 17 6.55 10.34 -17.26
N LEU A 18 7.48 11.32 -17.34
CA LEU A 18 7.34 12.48 -18.21
C LEU A 18 7.18 12.04 -19.67
N ALA A 19 8.07 11.19 -20.17
CA ALA A 19 8.00 10.71 -21.55
C ALA A 19 6.69 9.96 -21.86
N LEU A 20 6.17 9.18 -20.90
CA LEU A 20 4.88 8.50 -21.05
C LEU A 20 3.70 9.47 -21.04
N LEU A 21 3.73 10.52 -20.21
CA LEU A 21 2.69 11.55 -20.16
C LEU A 21 2.64 12.36 -21.46
N ASP A 22 3.80 12.76 -22.00
CA ASP A 22 3.89 13.46 -23.27
C ASP A 22 3.36 12.60 -24.41
N ALA A 23 3.80 11.34 -24.52
CA ALA A 23 3.30 10.41 -25.52
C ALA A 23 1.80 10.12 -25.37
N ALA A 24 1.29 10.05 -24.14
CA ALA A 24 -0.13 9.84 -23.88
C ALA A 24 -0.97 11.05 -24.29
N ALA A 25 -0.49 12.26 -24.04
CA ALA A 25 -1.15 13.48 -24.47
C ALA A 25 -1.15 13.62 -26.00
N ASP A 26 -0.02 13.39 -26.65
CA ASP A 26 0.11 13.41 -28.11
C ASP A 26 -0.79 12.38 -28.80
N ALA A 27 -0.92 11.20 -28.23
CA ALA A 27 -1.78 10.13 -28.73
C ALA A 27 -3.28 10.35 -28.40
N GLY A 28 -3.63 11.36 -27.62
CA GLY A 28 -5.01 11.65 -27.23
C GLY A 28 -5.66 10.53 -26.41
N VAL A 29 -4.92 9.85 -25.54
CA VAL A 29 -5.49 8.82 -24.67
C VAL A 29 -6.50 9.44 -23.70
N ARG A 30 -7.54 8.68 -23.37
CA ARG A 30 -8.65 9.18 -22.53
C ARG A 30 -8.31 9.28 -21.06
N ALA A 31 -7.29 8.56 -20.60
CA ALA A 31 -6.91 8.51 -19.20
C ALA A 31 -5.47 8.01 -19.04
N PHE A 32 -4.82 8.47 -17.98
CA PHE A 32 -3.53 7.97 -17.52
C PHE A 32 -3.66 7.51 -16.06
N VAL A 33 -3.29 6.26 -15.76
CA VAL A 33 -3.29 5.74 -14.39
C VAL A 33 -1.86 5.47 -13.97
N MET A 34 -1.44 6.12 -12.89
CA MET A 34 -0.10 5.97 -12.34
C MET A 34 -0.13 5.11 -11.08
N SER A 35 0.61 3.98 -11.09
CA SER A 35 0.93 3.25 -9.86
C SER A 35 1.99 4.01 -9.07
N SER A 36 1.58 4.69 -8.01
CA SER A 36 2.45 5.27 -7.00
C SER A 36 2.55 4.35 -5.77
N SER A 37 3.06 4.83 -4.68
CA SER A 37 3.31 4.04 -3.48
C SER A 37 3.01 4.86 -2.22
N THR A 38 2.54 4.21 -1.17
CA THR A 38 2.44 4.82 0.17
C THR A 38 3.81 5.21 0.75
N THR A 39 4.92 4.80 0.14
CA THR A 39 6.28 5.23 0.51
C THR A 39 6.49 6.75 0.33
N VAL A 40 5.66 7.44 -0.46
CA VAL A 40 5.69 8.90 -0.59
C VAL A 40 5.44 9.61 0.73
N PHE A 41 4.70 9.01 1.66
CA PHE A 41 4.42 9.59 2.97
C PHE A 41 5.64 9.64 3.90
N GLY A 42 6.62 8.73 3.73
CA GLY A 42 7.91 8.75 4.40
C GLY A 42 7.83 8.92 5.92
N ASP A 43 8.36 10.04 6.42
CA ASP A 43 8.41 10.31 7.86
C ASP A 43 7.04 10.58 8.50
N ALA A 44 6.03 10.96 7.72
CA ALA A 44 4.65 11.08 8.21
C ALA A 44 4.06 9.73 8.70
N LEU A 45 4.69 8.60 8.34
CA LEU A 45 4.28 7.27 8.79
C LEU A 45 4.80 6.89 10.18
N ILE A 46 5.67 7.70 10.78
CA ILE A 46 6.37 7.39 12.03
C ILE A 46 6.06 8.49 13.05
N PRO A 47 4.99 8.34 13.85
CA PRO A 47 4.68 9.29 14.90
C PRO A 47 5.79 9.35 15.95
N ALA A 48 5.96 10.53 16.56
CA ALA A 48 6.90 10.70 17.68
C ALA A 48 6.55 9.78 18.87
N PRO A 49 7.51 9.50 19.76
CA PRO A 49 7.21 8.79 21.00
C PRO A 49 6.11 9.48 21.81
N GLY A 50 5.10 8.72 22.25
CA GLY A 50 3.95 9.25 23.00
C GLY A 50 2.79 9.78 22.14
N GLU A 51 3.00 9.94 20.83
CA GLU A 51 1.94 10.33 19.91
C GLU A 51 1.08 9.12 19.48
N PRO A 52 -0.19 9.33 19.11
CA PRO A 52 -1.06 8.28 18.57
C PRO A 52 -0.53 7.74 17.23
N ALA A 53 -1.03 6.60 16.77
CA ALA A 53 -0.75 6.08 15.45
C ALA A 53 -1.19 7.09 14.37
N ALA A 54 -0.43 7.19 13.28
CA ALA A 54 -0.75 8.08 12.19
C ALA A 54 -1.99 7.57 11.42
N TRP A 55 -2.99 8.43 11.26
CA TRP A 55 -4.15 8.19 10.42
C TRP A 55 -3.88 8.79 9.05
N ILE A 56 -3.57 7.95 8.08
CA ILE A 56 -3.05 8.37 6.78
C ILE A 56 -4.16 8.32 5.75
N ASP A 57 -4.67 9.47 5.39
CA ASP A 57 -5.52 9.70 4.22
C ASP A 57 -4.79 10.56 3.16
N GLU A 58 -5.47 10.93 2.10
CA GLU A 58 -4.89 11.69 0.99
C GLU A 58 -4.59 13.16 1.33
N SER A 59 -5.04 13.66 2.48
CA SER A 59 -4.73 15.02 2.96
C SER A 59 -3.35 15.11 3.62
N VAL A 60 -2.77 13.97 4.02
CA VAL A 60 -1.45 13.93 4.62
C VAL A 60 -0.38 14.35 3.61
N VAL A 61 0.39 15.35 3.99
CA VAL A 61 1.47 15.88 3.14
C VAL A 61 2.59 14.85 3.02
N PRO A 62 3.01 14.48 1.81
CA PRO A 62 4.15 13.61 1.58
C PRO A 62 5.44 14.14 2.22
N ALA A 63 6.17 13.29 2.93
CA ALA A 63 7.46 13.58 3.56
C ALA A 63 8.46 12.46 3.25
N ALA A 64 8.65 12.17 1.95
CA ALA A 64 9.43 11.03 1.48
C ALA A 64 10.86 11.03 2.04
N LYS A 65 11.29 9.90 2.62
CA LYS A 65 12.60 9.77 3.30
C LYS A 65 13.66 9.00 2.49
N ASN A 66 13.31 8.51 1.30
CA ASN A 66 14.25 7.81 0.41
C ASN A 66 14.04 8.21 -1.05
N ILE A 67 15.02 7.88 -1.91
CA ILE A 67 14.96 8.28 -3.33
C ILE A 67 13.75 7.72 -4.05
N TYR A 68 13.30 6.51 -3.72
CA TYR A 68 12.12 5.91 -4.32
C TYR A 68 10.86 6.75 -4.02
N GLY A 69 10.62 7.08 -2.75
CA GLY A 69 9.49 7.92 -2.35
C GLY A 69 9.56 9.32 -2.97
N VAL A 70 10.76 9.95 -2.99
CA VAL A 70 10.96 11.29 -3.60
C VAL A 70 10.63 11.25 -5.09
N THR A 71 11.15 10.27 -5.82
CA THR A 71 10.93 10.17 -7.28
C THR A 71 9.48 9.79 -7.62
N LYS A 72 8.81 8.99 -6.78
CA LYS A 72 7.37 8.72 -6.93
C LYS A 72 6.53 9.98 -6.68
N ALA A 73 6.83 10.77 -5.66
CA ALA A 73 6.14 12.03 -5.40
C ALA A 73 6.32 13.03 -6.58
N ALA A 74 7.54 13.14 -7.11
CA ALA A 74 7.80 13.97 -8.29
C ALA A 74 6.98 13.49 -9.51
N ALA A 75 6.88 12.18 -9.72
CA ALA A 75 6.06 11.63 -10.81
C ALA A 75 4.55 11.88 -10.61
N GLU A 76 4.05 11.90 -9.37
CA GLU A 76 2.67 12.30 -9.07
C GLU A 76 2.41 13.77 -9.47
N ASP A 77 3.38 14.65 -9.22
CA ASP A 77 3.29 16.07 -9.59
C ASP A 77 3.36 16.27 -11.11
N LEU A 78 4.13 15.45 -11.84
CA LEU A 78 4.11 15.43 -13.30
C LEU A 78 2.73 15.03 -13.85
N CYS A 79 2.06 14.06 -13.26
CA CYS A 79 0.68 13.70 -13.62
C CYS A 79 -0.29 14.87 -13.39
N GLN A 80 -0.14 15.60 -12.28
CA GLN A 80 -0.94 16.79 -12.02
C GLN A 80 -0.66 17.91 -13.02
N LEU A 81 0.60 18.09 -13.41
CA LEU A 81 1.02 19.07 -14.40
C LEU A 81 0.41 18.74 -15.78
N ALA A 82 0.48 17.49 -16.22
CA ALA A 82 -0.10 17.02 -17.48
C ALA A 82 -1.62 17.28 -17.53
N PHE A 83 -2.33 16.99 -16.45
CA PHE A 83 -3.75 17.31 -16.36
C PHE A 83 -4.01 18.82 -16.50
N ARG A 84 -3.25 19.65 -15.77
CA ARG A 84 -3.46 21.12 -15.76
C ARG A 84 -3.14 21.78 -17.10
N ASN A 85 -2.09 21.33 -17.78
CA ASN A 85 -1.56 21.99 -18.97
C ASN A 85 -2.05 21.38 -20.28
N GLN A 86 -2.31 20.06 -20.29
CA GLN A 86 -2.67 19.31 -21.50
C GLN A 86 -4.09 18.73 -21.42
N GLY A 87 -4.77 18.87 -20.27
CA GLY A 87 -6.11 18.31 -20.07
C GLY A 87 -6.15 16.79 -19.98
N LEU A 88 -4.99 16.10 -19.85
CA LEU A 88 -4.93 14.65 -19.75
C LEU A 88 -5.45 14.20 -18.38
N PRO A 89 -6.59 13.47 -18.29
CA PRO A 89 -7.09 12.96 -17.03
C PRO A 89 -6.09 11.96 -16.42
N CYS A 90 -5.65 12.21 -15.17
CA CYS A 90 -4.65 11.40 -14.49
C CYS A 90 -5.15 10.96 -13.12
N VAL A 91 -5.15 9.67 -12.85
CA VAL A 91 -5.40 9.10 -11.53
C VAL A 91 -4.14 8.46 -10.99
N VAL A 92 -3.75 8.88 -9.80
CA VAL A 92 -2.58 8.37 -9.08
C VAL A 92 -3.05 7.42 -7.97
N LEU A 93 -2.55 6.20 -7.97
CA LEU A 93 -2.85 5.19 -6.96
C LEU A 93 -1.64 5.00 -6.05
N ARG A 94 -1.71 5.49 -4.81
CA ARG A 94 -0.72 5.25 -3.76
C ARG A 94 -0.97 3.86 -3.16
N VAL A 95 -0.42 2.85 -3.83
CA VAL A 95 -0.66 1.45 -3.47
C VAL A 95 0.16 1.09 -2.24
N SER A 96 -0.50 0.46 -1.27
CA SER A 96 0.15 -0.13 -0.11
C SER A 96 0.85 -1.45 -0.48
N ARG A 97 1.44 -2.12 0.50
CA ARG A 97 2.16 -3.38 0.28
C ARG A 97 1.21 -4.46 -0.26
N PHE A 98 1.57 -5.16 -1.34
CA PHE A 98 0.75 -6.23 -1.94
C PHE A 98 1.55 -7.46 -2.39
N PHE A 99 2.88 -7.40 -2.35
CA PHE A 99 3.73 -8.50 -2.78
C PHE A 99 3.67 -9.68 -1.81
N PRO A 100 3.70 -10.93 -2.33
CA PRO A 100 3.66 -12.14 -1.53
C PRO A 100 5.05 -12.56 -0.99
N GLU A 101 6.14 -11.91 -1.43
CA GLU A 101 7.49 -12.24 -1.01
C GLU A 101 7.66 -12.11 0.51
N ALA A 102 8.58 -12.91 1.07
CA ALA A 102 8.97 -12.79 2.46
C ALA A 102 9.55 -11.40 2.74
N ASP A 103 9.27 -10.84 3.92
CA ASP A 103 9.86 -9.58 4.34
C ASP A 103 11.32 -9.85 4.76
N ASP A 104 12.26 -9.09 4.19
CA ASP A 104 13.69 -9.27 4.43
C ASP A 104 14.16 -8.75 5.81
N ALA A 105 13.25 -8.35 6.69
CA ALA A 105 13.57 -7.84 8.03
C ALA A 105 12.96 -8.69 9.15
N PRO A 106 13.40 -9.96 9.33
CA PRO A 106 12.84 -10.86 10.35
C PRO A 106 12.96 -10.28 11.78
N ASP A 107 13.93 -9.43 12.04
CA ASP A 107 14.11 -8.78 13.36
C ASP A 107 12.95 -7.85 13.75
N THR A 108 12.16 -7.40 12.78
CA THR A 108 10.98 -6.55 13.03
C THR A 108 9.71 -7.37 13.27
N HIS A 109 9.77 -8.68 13.15
CA HIS A 109 8.61 -9.57 13.23
C HIS A 109 8.19 -9.90 14.66
N GLU A 110 8.95 -9.49 15.67
CA GLU A 110 8.64 -9.77 17.10
C GLU A 110 8.41 -11.28 17.36
N GLY A 111 9.17 -12.15 16.69
CA GLY A 111 9.03 -13.60 16.78
C GLY A 111 7.83 -14.19 16.00
N ARG A 112 7.06 -13.38 15.27
CA ARG A 112 5.94 -13.84 14.44
C ARG A 112 6.42 -14.41 13.11
N SER A 113 5.69 -15.38 12.58
CA SER A 113 5.95 -15.91 11.23
C SER A 113 5.66 -14.84 10.16
N ASP A 114 6.27 -14.97 8.99
CA ASP A 114 6.03 -14.09 7.85
C ASP A 114 4.53 -14.04 7.45
N ASP A 115 3.85 -15.19 7.46
CA ASP A 115 2.41 -15.25 7.20
C ASP A 115 1.58 -14.51 8.26
N ASN A 116 1.94 -14.63 9.55
CA ASN A 116 1.28 -13.88 10.62
C ASN A 116 1.43 -12.37 10.41
N VAL A 117 2.66 -11.91 10.13
CA VAL A 117 2.92 -10.48 9.88
C VAL A 117 2.12 -9.97 8.68
N LYS A 118 2.11 -10.71 7.57
CA LYS A 118 1.36 -10.34 6.36
C LYS A 118 -0.14 -10.29 6.60
N ALA A 119 -0.68 -11.23 7.38
CA ALA A 119 -2.09 -11.23 7.75
C ALA A 119 -2.46 -9.99 8.57
N ASP A 120 -1.67 -9.66 9.60
CA ASP A 120 -1.90 -8.48 10.43
C ASP A 120 -1.82 -7.16 9.65
N GLU A 121 -0.96 -7.09 8.63
CA GLU A 121 -0.81 -5.90 7.79
C GLU A 121 -2.09 -5.54 7.03
N TYR A 122 -3.01 -6.49 6.78
CA TYR A 122 -4.32 -6.19 6.16
C TYR A 122 -5.19 -5.29 7.04
N ALA A 123 -4.91 -5.20 8.33
CA ALA A 123 -5.60 -4.26 9.21
C ALA A 123 -5.17 -2.80 8.98
N SER A 124 -3.97 -2.54 8.43
CA SER A 124 -3.40 -1.18 8.49
C SER A 124 -2.63 -0.72 7.26
N ARG A 125 -1.98 -1.64 6.50
CA ARG A 125 -0.98 -1.21 5.50
C ARG A 125 -0.76 -2.17 4.32
N ARG A 126 -1.66 -3.12 4.09
CA ARG A 126 -1.57 -4.09 2.97
C ARG A 126 -2.83 -4.05 2.13
N VAL A 127 -2.73 -4.49 0.88
CA VAL A 127 -3.85 -4.72 -0.03
C VAL A 127 -3.61 -6.04 -0.77
N ALA A 128 -4.68 -6.75 -1.12
CA ALA A 128 -4.60 -7.91 -1.99
C ALA A 128 -4.29 -7.50 -3.43
N LEU A 129 -3.60 -8.38 -4.16
CA LEU A 129 -3.25 -8.13 -5.56
C LEU A 129 -4.51 -7.93 -6.42
N GLU A 130 -5.54 -8.74 -6.21
CA GLU A 130 -6.84 -8.63 -6.87
C GLU A 130 -7.47 -7.26 -6.67
N ASP A 131 -7.51 -6.80 -5.43
CA ASP A 131 -8.10 -5.51 -5.07
C ASP A 131 -7.28 -4.34 -5.65
N ALA A 132 -5.95 -4.49 -5.69
CA ALA A 132 -5.09 -3.51 -6.35
C ALA A 132 -5.35 -3.45 -7.87
N VAL A 133 -5.53 -4.59 -8.54
CA VAL A 133 -5.90 -4.66 -9.96
C VAL A 133 -7.25 -4.00 -10.19
N ASP A 134 -8.26 -4.36 -9.40
CA ASP A 134 -9.60 -3.77 -9.51
C ASP A 134 -9.57 -2.23 -9.35
N ALA A 135 -8.75 -1.71 -8.42
CA ALA A 135 -8.57 -0.27 -8.25
C ALA A 135 -7.98 0.41 -9.51
N HIS A 136 -7.01 -0.25 -10.19
CA HIS A 136 -6.43 0.28 -11.43
C HIS A 136 -7.43 0.29 -12.59
N LEU A 137 -8.23 -0.77 -12.73
CA LEU A 137 -9.26 -0.84 -13.78
C LEU A 137 -10.34 0.22 -13.58
N LEU A 138 -10.84 0.36 -12.36
CA LEU A 138 -11.84 1.40 -12.02
C LEU A 138 -11.27 2.81 -12.18
N ALA A 139 -10.00 3.03 -11.81
CA ALA A 139 -9.33 4.30 -12.02
C ALA A 139 -9.24 4.65 -13.52
N ALA A 140 -8.89 3.68 -14.38
CA ALA A 140 -8.82 3.91 -15.83
C ALA A 140 -10.19 4.23 -16.43
N GLU A 141 -11.24 3.56 -15.97
CA GLU A 141 -12.61 3.79 -16.41
C GLU A 141 -13.12 5.19 -16.00
N ARG A 142 -12.86 5.59 -14.75
CA ARG A 142 -13.43 6.80 -14.14
C ARG A 142 -12.59 8.05 -14.34
N ALA A 143 -11.30 7.94 -14.63
CA ALA A 143 -10.39 9.08 -14.78
C ALA A 143 -10.92 10.19 -15.73
N PRO A 144 -11.57 9.89 -16.88
CA PRO A 144 -12.09 10.93 -17.76
C PRO A 144 -13.09 11.89 -17.08
N HIS A 145 -13.81 11.40 -16.07
CA HIS A 145 -14.79 12.18 -15.32
C HIS A 145 -14.22 12.81 -14.03
N LEU A 146 -13.13 12.22 -13.49
CA LEU A 146 -12.51 12.67 -12.25
C LEU A 146 -11.45 13.75 -12.48
N GLY A 147 -10.85 13.80 -13.67
CA GLY A 147 -9.72 14.68 -13.98
C GLY A 147 -8.46 14.23 -13.26
N PHE A 148 -7.95 15.06 -12.32
CA PHE A 148 -6.79 14.67 -11.51
C PHE A 148 -7.22 14.25 -10.10
N ARG A 149 -6.79 13.06 -9.68
CA ARG A 149 -7.03 12.53 -8.33
C ARG A 149 -5.84 11.71 -7.84
N ARG A 150 -5.69 11.68 -6.52
CA ARG A 150 -4.80 10.76 -5.80
C ARG A 150 -5.64 9.90 -4.86
N TYR A 151 -5.36 8.60 -4.80
CA TYR A 151 -6.06 7.65 -3.92
C TYR A 151 -5.10 6.74 -3.19
N ILE A 152 -5.39 6.45 -1.92
CA ILE A 152 -4.74 5.39 -1.17
C ILE A 152 -5.44 4.07 -1.49
N VAL A 153 -4.66 3.09 -1.94
CA VAL A 153 -5.12 1.73 -2.24
C VAL A 153 -4.56 0.79 -1.18
N SER A 154 -5.39 0.51 -0.18
CA SER A 154 -5.10 -0.39 0.95
C SER A 154 -6.36 -1.17 1.30
N ALA A 155 -6.24 -2.32 1.96
CA ALA A 155 -7.40 -3.01 2.52
C ALA A 155 -8.20 -2.08 3.44
N THR A 156 -9.49 -2.35 3.58
CA THR A 156 -10.31 -1.57 4.51
C THR A 156 -9.93 -1.90 5.95
N THR A 157 -9.45 -0.90 6.67
CA THR A 157 -9.07 -1.05 8.08
C THR A 157 -10.28 -1.31 8.97
N PRO A 158 -10.18 -2.21 9.98
CA PRO A 158 -11.20 -2.35 11.01
C PRO A 158 -11.12 -1.26 12.09
N PHE A 159 -10.04 -0.47 12.10
CA PHE A 159 -9.79 0.55 13.11
C PHE A 159 -10.52 1.86 12.81
N THR A 160 -10.69 2.67 13.86
CA THR A 160 -11.21 4.04 13.80
C THR A 160 -10.18 5.02 14.36
N SER A 161 -10.40 6.31 14.15
CA SER A 161 -9.53 7.36 14.72
C SER A 161 -9.46 7.33 16.26
N GLU A 162 -10.45 6.78 16.93
CA GLU A 162 -10.48 6.63 18.39
C GLU A 162 -9.51 5.56 18.89
N ASP A 163 -9.12 4.62 18.05
CA ASP A 163 -8.21 3.52 18.40
C ASP A 163 -6.72 3.93 18.38
N LEU A 164 -6.38 5.06 17.75
CA LEU A 164 -5.01 5.39 17.36
C LEU A 164 -4.03 5.45 18.52
N PHE A 165 -4.44 5.98 19.67
CA PHE A 165 -3.57 6.02 20.85
C PHE A 165 -3.32 4.61 21.39
N GLN A 166 -4.38 3.80 21.50
CA GLN A 166 -4.26 2.43 22.00
C GLN A 166 -3.50 1.54 21.03
N LEU A 167 -3.59 1.76 19.71
CA LEU A 167 -2.78 1.05 18.72
C LEU A 167 -1.26 1.23 18.94
N ARG A 168 -0.84 2.32 19.56
CA ARG A 168 0.57 2.57 19.90
C ARG A 168 1.01 1.96 21.24
N THR A 169 0.08 1.71 22.13
CA THR A 169 0.38 1.28 23.50
C THR A 169 -0.02 -0.15 23.80
N ASP A 170 -1.09 -0.64 23.16
CA ASP A 170 -1.64 -1.98 23.33
C ASP A 170 -2.46 -2.38 22.09
N ALA A 171 -1.76 -2.57 20.97
CA ALA A 171 -2.41 -2.98 19.74
C ALA A 171 -3.16 -4.32 19.86
N PRO A 172 -2.67 -5.36 20.58
CA PRO A 172 -3.39 -6.62 20.72
C PRO A 172 -4.81 -6.45 21.26
N ALA A 173 -5.04 -5.59 22.25
CA ALA A 173 -6.37 -5.32 22.79
C ALA A 173 -7.29 -4.66 21.76
N VAL A 174 -6.75 -3.77 20.90
CA VAL A 174 -7.51 -3.15 19.81
C VAL A 174 -7.89 -4.19 18.76
N PHE A 175 -6.95 -5.04 18.33
CA PHE A 175 -7.23 -6.11 17.37
C PHE A 175 -8.30 -7.08 17.92
N ALA A 176 -8.19 -7.51 19.18
CA ALA A 176 -9.18 -8.40 19.78
C ALA A 176 -10.59 -7.80 19.77
N ARG A 177 -10.71 -6.50 19.99
CA ARG A 177 -12.00 -5.77 19.98
C ARG A 177 -12.53 -5.54 18.57
N ARG A 178 -11.65 -5.13 17.62
CA ARG A 178 -12.04 -4.71 16.26
C ARG A 178 -12.09 -5.85 15.24
N ALA A 179 -11.35 -6.94 15.51
CA ALA A 179 -11.24 -8.08 14.60
C ALA A 179 -11.35 -9.42 15.38
N PRO A 180 -12.50 -9.70 16.04
CA PRO A 180 -12.63 -10.89 16.90
C PRO A 180 -12.49 -12.21 16.13
N VAL A 181 -12.85 -12.25 14.84
CA VAL A 181 -12.63 -13.43 14.00
C VAL A 181 -11.13 -13.74 13.86
N ALA A 182 -10.33 -12.72 13.54
CA ALA A 182 -8.88 -12.88 13.47
C ALA A 182 -8.31 -13.27 14.83
N ALA A 183 -8.79 -12.71 15.94
CA ALA A 183 -8.32 -13.04 17.29
C ALA A 183 -8.53 -14.53 17.61
N THR A 184 -9.68 -15.09 17.24
CA THR A 184 -9.97 -16.53 17.43
C THR A 184 -9.03 -17.40 16.59
N VAL A 185 -8.92 -17.10 15.29
CA VAL A 185 -8.10 -17.90 14.36
C VAL A 185 -6.61 -17.82 14.72
N TRP A 186 -6.11 -16.64 15.14
CA TRP A 186 -4.71 -16.48 15.58
C TRP A 186 -4.42 -17.29 16.84
N ALA A 187 -5.32 -17.27 17.82
CA ALA A 187 -5.18 -18.06 19.03
C ALA A 187 -5.09 -19.58 18.73
N GLU A 188 -5.94 -20.09 17.84
CA GLU A 188 -5.93 -21.48 17.40
C GLU A 188 -4.62 -21.88 16.68
N ARG A 189 -3.98 -20.92 16.00
CA ARG A 189 -2.73 -21.14 15.26
C ARG A 189 -1.47 -20.80 16.04
N GLY A 190 -1.59 -20.30 17.27
CA GLY A 190 -0.46 -19.80 18.04
C GLY A 190 0.16 -18.53 17.43
N TRP A 191 -0.61 -17.77 16.66
CA TRP A 191 -0.21 -16.48 16.10
C TRP A 191 -0.49 -15.36 17.10
N HIS A 192 0.23 -14.24 16.93
CA HIS A 192 0.10 -13.09 17.82
C HIS A 192 -0.06 -11.82 17.00
N PHE A 193 -0.84 -10.87 17.51
CA PHE A 193 -0.90 -9.52 16.97
C PHE A 193 0.39 -8.74 17.26
N PRO A 194 0.71 -7.70 16.47
CA PRO A 194 1.83 -6.82 16.76
C PRO A 194 1.61 -6.12 18.10
N THR A 195 2.70 -5.83 18.82
CA THR A 195 2.62 -5.12 20.10
C THR A 195 2.17 -3.67 19.92
N ARG A 196 2.46 -3.09 18.73
CA ARG A 196 2.05 -1.74 18.35
C ARG A 196 1.81 -1.60 16.85
N VAL A 197 0.99 -0.63 16.47
CA VAL A 197 0.77 -0.18 15.09
C VAL A 197 1.10 1.30 15.02
N ASP A 198 1.99 1.69 14.12
CA ASP A 198 2.44 3.08 13.98
C ASP A 198 1.57 3.90 13.03
N ARG A 199 0.87 3.26 12.10
CA ARG A 199 0.07 3.91 11.05
C ARG A 199 -1.08 3.06 10.55
N VAL A 200 -2.12 3.73 10.11
CA VAL A 200 -3.30 3.13 9.47
C VAL A 200 -3.59 3.88 8.18
N TYR A 201 -3.60 3.17 7.05
CA TYR A 201 -4.01 3.74 5.77
C TYR A 201 -5.53 3.72 5.62
N VAL A 202 -6.08 4.83 5.13
CA VAL A 202 -7.51 5.05 4.96
C VAL A 202 -7.85 5.08 3.48
N ASN A 203 -8.68 4.15 3.04
CA ASN A 203 -9.08 4.01 1.64
C ASN A 203 -10.47 4.62 1.32
N ALA A 204 -11.01 5.44 2.23
CA ALA A 204 -12.39 5.93 2.13
C ALA A 204 -12.65 6.66 0.82
N ARG A 205 -11.74 7.57 0.42
CA ARG A 205 -11.88 8.34 -0.83
C ARG A 205 -11.88 7.43 -2.07
N ALA A 206 -10.99 6.44 -2.14
CA ALA A 206 -10.97 5.49 -3.25
C ALA A 206 -12.28 4.71 -3.34
N ARG A 207 -12.82 4.27 -2.20
CA ARG A 207 -14.10 3.56 -2.13
C ARG A 207 -15.27 4.43 -2.58
N GLU A 208 -15.28 5.69 -2.20
CA GLU A 208 -16.35 6.63 -2.50
C GLU A 208 -16.30 7.09 -3.97
N GLU A 209 -15.16 7.60 -4.44
CA GLU A 209 -15.05 8.23 -5.76
C GLU A 209 -14.85 7.22 -6.90
N LEU A 210 -14.16 6.08 -6.66
CA LEU A 210 -13.99 5.00 -7.63
C LEU A 210 -15.08 3.93 -7.55
N ASP A 211 -15.97 3.97 -6.56
CA ASP A 211 -16.86 2.85 -6.21
C ASP A 211 -16.11 1.52 -6.01
N TRP A 212 -14.87 1.62 -5.54
CA TRP A 212 -14.01 0.48 -5.32
C TRP A 212 -14.40 -0.25 -4.05
N ARG A 213 -14.50 -1.58 -4.13
CA ARG A 213 -14.91 -2.44 -3.01
C ARG A 213 -13.86 -3.52 -2.80
N PRO A 214 -12.78 -3.23 -2.02
CA PRO A 214 -11.78 -4.25 -1.72
C PRO A 214 -12.42 -5.41 -0.97
N ARG A 215 -12.11 -6.62 -1.39
CA ARG A 215 -12.72 -7.88 -0.90
C ARG A 215 -11.92 -8.51 0.22
N PHE A 216 -10.62 -8.24 0.26
CA PHE A 216 -9.70 -8.87 1.19
C PHE A 216 -9.29 -7.89 2.28
N ASP A 217 -10.10 -7.82 3.33
CA ASP A 217 -9.74 -7.19 4.61
C ASP A 217 -9.19 -8.22 5.60
N LEU A 218 -8.86 -7.79 6.82
CA LEU A 218 -8.34 -8.68 7.85
C LEU A 218 -9.28 -9.85 8.17
N ASN A 219 -10.61 -9.63 8.16
CA ASN A 219 -11.57 -10.69 8.44
C ASN A 219 -11.63 -11.72 7.31
N ALA A 220 -11.60 -11.28 6.05
CA ALA A 220 -11.54 -12.17 4.90
C ALA A 220 -10.26 -13.01 4.91
N ILE A 221 -9.12 -12.39 5.23
CA ILE A 221 -7.84 -13.11 5.38
C ILE A 221 -7.89 -14.11 6.55
N ALA A 222 -8.48 -13.73 7.69
CA ALA A 222 -8.62 -14.65 8.82
C ALA A 222 -9.47 -15.88 8.46
N GLN A 223 -10.56 -15.69 7.72
CA GLN A 223 -11.37 -16.79 7.20
C GLN A 223 -10.57 -17.70 6.24
N MET A 224 -9.81 -17.13 5.32
CA MET A 224 -8.94 -17.90 4.42
C MET A 224 -7.87 -18.69 5.19
N VAL A 225 -7.28 -18.09 6.22
CA VAL A 225 -6.32 -18.79 7.09
C VAL A 225 -6.99 -19.93 7.82
N ALA A 226 -8.21 -19.76 8.30
CA ALA A 226 -8.96 -20.83 8.98
C ALA A 226 -9.30 -21.99 8.02
N THR A 227 -9.74 -21.70 6.79
CA THR A 227 -10.22 -22.72 5.83
C THR A 227 -9.10 -23.31 4.98
N ASP A 228 -8.24 -22.47 4.42
CA ASP A 228 -7.25 -22.85 3.40
C ASP A 228 -5.82 -22.96 3.98
N GLY A 229 -5.60 -22.49 5.20
CA GLY A 229 -4.29 -22.52 5.85
C GLY A 229 -3.27 -21.52 5.27
N THR A 230 -3.69 -20.49 4.52
CA THR A 230 -2.79 -19.58 3.84
C THR A 230 -3.29 -18.15 3.85
N VAL A 231 -2.36 -17.19 3.82
CA VAL A 231 -2.60 -15.76 3.65
C VAL A 231 -2.59 -15.34 2.17
N ARG A 232 -2.22 -16.25 1.27
CA ARG A 232 -2.10 -15.96 -0.16
C ARG A 232 -3.46 -16.00 -0.82
N THR A 233 -3.89 -14.88 -1.37
CA THR A 233 -5.11 -14.75 -2.16
C THR A 233 -5.03 -15.57 -3.46
N PRO A 234 -6.15 -15.94 -4.09
CA PRO A 234 -6.15 -16.78 -5.30
C PRO A 234 -5.21 -16.28 -6.40
N LEU A 235 -5.27 -14.99 -6.75
CA LEU A 235 -4.41 -14.43 -7.78
C LEU A 235 -2.93 -14.43 -7.37
N SER A 236 -2.64 -14.11 -6.09
CA SER A 236 -1.26 -14.13 -5.60
C SER A 236 -0.63 -15.52 -5.59
N ARG A 237 -1.44 -16.59 -5.52
CA ARG A 237 -0.98 -17.99 -5.68
C ARG A 237 -0.59 -18.31 -7.14
N VAL A 238 -1.34 -17.76 -8.10
CA VAL A 238 -1.12 -17.98 -9.54
C VAL A 238 0.07 -17.19 -10.06
N VAL A 239 0.15 -15.91 -9.68
CA VAL A 239 1.23 -15.02 -10.14
C VAL A 239 2.57 -15.40 -9.48
N GLY A 240 2.53 -15.99 -8.29
CA GLY A 240 3.72 -16.37 -7.53
C GLY A 240 4.49 -15.17 -6.98
N ALA A 241 5.62 -15.45 -6.36
CA ALA A 241 6.56 -14.43 -5.93
C ALA A 241 7.39 -13.94 -7.12
N LYS A 242 7.73 -12.65 -7.14
CA LYS A 242 8.75 -12.14 -8.06
C LYS A 242 10.08 -12.83 -7.73
N GLU A 243 10.51 -13.75 -8.58
CA GLU A 243 11.92 -14.08 -8.62
C GLU A 243 12.61 -12.88 -9.27
N TYR A 244 13.38 -12.15 -8.49
CA TYR A 244 14.34 -11.20 -9.07
C TYR A 244 15.37 -12.01 -9.84
N VAL A 245 15.14 -12.16 -11.14
CA VAL A 245 15.99 -12.93 -12.04
C VAL A 245 17.31 -12.18 -12.18
N GLY A 246 18.36 -12.71 -11.57
CA GLY A 246 19.73 -12.25 -11.74
C GLY A 246 20.56 -12.56 -10.52
N SER A 247 21.60 -13.36 -10.70
CA SER A 247 22.59 -13.76 -9.69
C SER A 247 23.36 -12.60 -9.01
N ASN A 248 23.02 -11.34 -9.33
CA ASN A 248 23.60 -10.12 -8.77
C ASN A 248 22.65 -9.32 -7.86
N TYR A 249 21.41 -9.75 -7.71
CA TYR A 249 20.51 -9.18 -6.71
C TYR A 249 20.64 -9.97 -5.41
N HIS A 250 21.65 -9.64 -4.62
CA HIS A 250 21.65 -10.02 -3.21
C HIS A 250 20.41 -9.39 -2.57
N ARG A 251 19.65 -10.21 -1.83
CA ARG A 251 18.47 -9.86 -1.06
C ARG A 251 18.62 -8.51 -0.39
N GLY A 252 18.01 -7.51 -0.95
CA GLY A 252 18.08 -6.16 -0.45
C GLY A 252 16.74 -5.67 0.02
N THR A 253 16.74 -5.43 1.28
CA THR A 253 15.61 -4.89 2.02
C THR A 253 15.30 -3.47 1.58
N PHE A 254 14.10 -3.25 1.03
CA PHE A 254 13.45 -1.96 1.19
C PHE A 254 13.10 -1.82 2.69
N ARG A 255 13.99 -1.23 3.47
CA ARG A 255 13.58 -0.72 4.78
C ARG A 255 12.70 0.50 4.54
N PRO A 256 11.47 0.50 5.11
CA PRO A 256 10.56 1.65 5.04
C PRO A 256 11.17 2.87 5.71
#